data_7df80ac2cbbb4e41593c3ad06286a411
#
_entry.id   7df80ac2cbbb4e41593c3ad06286a411
#
_cell.length_a   1.000
_cell.length_b   1.000
_cell.length_c   1.000
_cell.angle_alpha   90.00
_cell.angle_beta   90.00
_cell.angle_gamma   90.00
#
_symmetry.space_group_name_H-M   'P 1'
#
loop_
_entity.id
_entity.type
_entity.pdbx_description
1 polymer ?
#
loop_
_entity_poly.entity_id
_entity_poly.type
_entity_poly.pdbx_seq_one_letter_code
_entity_poly.pdbx_strand_id
1 'polypeptide(L)'
;MNATDPAPVCDPDPPWALLAELTHGCPLRCAYCSNPTELTGRTAELSTDEWADVFSQAAGLGVVQSHLSGGEPLLRRDLAEIVAAADSAGIHTQLVTSGVGLHRERIGHLRDVGLRSVQLSVQHADPRAAARIAGARAFTAKERAARLVRAAGLPLGLNAVLHRANLDALDALVELALAWGADRVELANTQFYGWALRNRDALLPSRAQVARARERVEHWRGRLAGRMELVWVAPDYVDGVAKPCMGGWGAVSLTVAPDGTVLPCPAAADLLGRDAPNIRDHRLGWIWRESDAFGRYRGEAWMNDPCRGCELRTLDFGGCRCQAYALTGDATRTDPACHRSPDHGLVRSLVDDASSARARDGEPPAYAYRTNAR
;
A
#
# COMPACT_ATOMS: atom_id res chain seq x y z
N MET A 1 -44.27 13.94 18.94
CA MET A 1 -43.18 13.02 18.59
C MET A 1 -42.17 13.87 17.84
N ASN A 2 -41.15 14.30 18.55
CA ASN A 2 -40.09 15.15 17.95
C ASN A 2 -39.17 14.29 17.10
N ALA A 3 -39.12 14.59 15.80
CA ALA A 3 -38.05 14.13 14.97
C ALA A 3 -36.75 14.74 15.52
N THR A 4 -35.85 13.90 16.04
CA THR A 4 -34.52 14.32 16.40
C THR A 4 -33.80 14.69 15.10
N ASP A 5 -33.47 15.97 14.97
CA ASP A 5 -32.57 16.44 13.92
C ASP A 5 -31.32 15.55 13.94
N PRO A 6 -30.85 15.06 12.76
CA PRO A 6 -29.60 14.34 12.69
C PRO A 6 -28.50 15.27 13.25
N ALA A 7 -27.66 14.72 14.14
CA ALA A 7 -26.52 15.46 14.65
C ALA A 7 -25.73 16.07 13.46
N PRO A 8 -25.22 17.30 13.61
CA PRO A 8 -24.47 17.92 12.53
C PRO A 8 -23.31 16.99 12.15
N VAL A 9 -23.28 16.59 10.87
CA VAL A 9 -22.17 15.84 10.31
C VAL A 9 -20.98 16.79 10.38
N CYS A 10 -20.09 16.59 11.37
CA CYS A 10 -18.83 17.31 11.40
C CYS A 10 -18.11 17.09 10.07
N ASP A 11 -17.70 18.18 9.43
CA ASP A 11 -16.89 18.13 8.21
C ASP A 11 -15.64 17.26 8.49
N PRO A 12 -15.35 16.23 7.68
CA PRO A 12 -14.23 15.33 7.96
C PRO A 12 -12.93 16.12 7.90
N ASP A 13 -11.99 15.75 8.78
CA ASP A 13 -10.64 16.32 8.74
C ASP A 13 -10.05 16.23 7.32
N PRO A 14 -9.27 17.23 6.90
CA PRO A 14 -8.62 17.22 5.59
C PRO A 14 -7.69 16.02 5.42
N PRO A 15 -7.63 15.40 4.22
CA PRO A 15 -6.59 14.41 3.95
C PRO A 15 -5.23 15.09 3.88
N TRP A 16 -4.20 14.45 4.40
CA TRP A 16 -2.83 14.98 4.30
C TRP A 16 -1.94 14.20 3.32
N ALA A 17 -2.40 13.06 2.79
CA ALA A 17 -1.65 12.24 1.83
C ALA A 17 -2.51 11.77 0.64
N LEU A 18 -1.87 11.72 -0.52
CA LEU A 18 -2.42 11.17 -1.77
C LEU A 18 -1.54 10.03 -2.26
N LEU A 19 -2.12 8.86 -2.51
CA LEU A 19 -1.50 7.84 -3.36
C LEU A 19 -1.97 8.05 -4.80
N ALA A 20 -1.07 8.49 -5.68
CA ALA A 20 -1.32 8.66 -7.10
C ALA A 20 -0.83 7.43 -7.87
N GLU A 21 -1.75 6.56 -8.29
CA GLU A 21 -1.41 5.41 -9.14
C GLU A 21 -1.41 5.86 -10.61
N LEU A 22 -0.22 6.21 -11.13
CA LEU A 22 -0.09 6.87 -12.43
C LEU A 22 -0.38 5.95 -13.62
N THR A 23 -0.16 4.65 -13.45
CA THR A 23 -0.35 3.63 -14.49
C THR A 23 -0.47 2.24 -13.86
N HIS A 24 -1.20 1.34 -14.49
CA HIS A 24 -1.12 -0.09 -14.14
C HIS A 24 -0.08 -0.86 -14.97
N GLY A 25 0.59 -0.24 -15.93
CA GLY A 25 1.73 -0.85 -16.63
C GLY A 25 2.89 -1.14 -15.68
N CYS A 26 3.55 -2.30 -15.78
CA CYS A 26 4.70 -2.65 -14.94
C CYS A 26 5.60 -3.67 -15.63
N PRO A 27 6.94 -3.53 -15.60
CA PRO A 27 7.86 -4.53 -16.13
C PRO A 27 8.00 -5.76 -15.22
N LEU A 28 7.53 -5.67 -13.98
CA LEU A 28 7.51 -6.77 -13.01
C LEU A 28 6.15 -7.47 -12.98
N ARG A 29 6.13 -8.66 -12.41
CA ARG A 29 4.95 -9.51 -12.28
C ARG A 29 4.83 -10.09 -10.86
N CYS A 30 5.08 -9.25 -9.86
CA CYS A 30 5.19 -9.69 -8.46
C CYS A 30 4.00 -10.53 -8.02
N ALA A 31 4.27 -11.65 -7.35
CA ALA A 31 3.24 -12.57 -6.84
C ALA A 31 2.38 -11.93 -5.73
N TYR A 32 2.93 -10.93 -5.03
CA TYR A 32 2.25 -10.20 -3.95
C TYR A 32 1.67 -8.84 -4.40
N CYS A 33 1.59 -8.59 -5.72
CA CYS A 33 1.16 -7.29 -6.22
C CYS A 33 -0.21 -6.89 -5.67
N SER A 34 -0.30 -5.65 -5.19
CA SER A 34 -1.52 -5.09 -4.62
C SER A 34 -2.43 -4.42 -5.65
N ASN A 35 -1.98 -4.24 -6.90
CA ASN A 35 -2.86 -3.75 -7.94
C ASN A 35 -4.03 -4.71 -8.16
N PRO A 36 -5.20 -4.21 -8.59
CA PRO A 36 -6.36 -5.05 -8.88
C PRO A 36 -6.03 -6.10 -9.93
N THR A 37 -6.84 -7.16 -9.97
CA THR A 37 -6.67 -8.23 -10.97
C THR A 37 -7.14 -7.80 -12.36
N GLU A 38 -8.06 -6.85 -12.42
CA GLU A 38 -8.48 -6.15 -13.64
C GLU A 38 -7.72 -4.83 -13.72
N LEU A 39 -6.83 -4.73 -14.72
CA LEU A 39 -5.90 -3.62 -14.85
C LEU A 39 -6.45 -2.58 -15.84
N THR A 40 -6.39 -1.32 -15.47
CA THR A 40 -6.68 -0.19 -16.35
C THR A 40 -5.72 -0.19 -17.55
N GLY A 41 -6.26 -0.14 -18.76
CA GLY A 41 -5.47 0.00 -19.99
C GLY A 41 -4.96 1.44 -20.16
N ARG A 42 -3.85 1.60 -20.90
CA ARG A 42 -3.19 2.91 -21.08
C ARG A 42 -4.08 4.00 -21.66
N THR A 43 -5.04 3.65 -22.51
CA THR A 43 -5.96 4.61 -23.14
C THR A 43 -6.99 5.20 -22.19
N ALA A 44 -7.19 4.57 -21.03
CA ALA A 44 -8.09 5.05 -20.00
C ALA A 44 -7.36 5.83 -18.88
N GLU A 45 -6.01 5.83 -18.89
CA GLU A 45 -5.21 6.54 -17.89
C GLU A 45 -5.44 8.06 -17.98
N LEU A 46 -5.37 8.72 -16.82
CA LEU A 46 -5.41 10.18 -16.75
C LEU A 46 -4.24 10.80 -17.51
N SER A 47 -4.52 11.88 -18.24
CA SER A 47 -3.54 12.73 -18.92
C SER A 47 -2.71 13.53 -17.91
N THR A 48 -1.66 14.19 -18.39
CA THR A 48 -0.85 15.11 -17.58
C THR A 48 -1.68 16.25 -17.01
N ASP A 49 -2.58 16.83 -17.82
CA ASP A 49 -3.45 17.94 -17.39
C ASP A 49 -4.47 17.49 -16.35
N GLU A 50 -5.04 16.30 -16.49
CA GLU A 50 -5.93 15.73 -15.47
C GLU A 50 -5.19 15.47 -14.16
N TRP A 51 -3.94 14.99 -14.19
CA TRP A 51 -3.12 14.86 -12.99
C TRP A 51 -2.78 16.21 -12.37
N ALA A 52 -2.51 17.25 -13.17
CA ALA A 52 -2.28 18.61 -12.66
C ALA A 52 -3.51 19.14 -11.92
N ASP A 53 -4.72 18.90 -12.45
CA ASP A 53 -5.97 19.27 -11.78
C ASP A 53 -6.18 18.45 -10.48
N VAL A 54 -5.89 17.15 -10.49
CA VAL A 54 -5.91 16.30 -9.28
C VAL A 54 -5.02 16.88 -8.19
N PHE A 55 -3.77 17.24 -8.49
CA PHE A 55 -2.85 17.82 -7.50
C PHE A 55 -3.29 19.18 -7.00
N SER A 56 -3.80 20.04 -7.88
CA SER A 56 -4.36 21.34 -7.51
C SER A 56 -5.54 21.18 -6.54
N GLN A 57 -6.47 20.25 -6.83
CA GLN A 57 -7.60 19.95 -5.96
C GLN A 57 -7.16 19.32 -4.64
N ALA A 58 -6.19 18.41 -4.67
CA ALA A 58 -5.65 17.74 -3.49
C ALA A 58 -4.97 18.73 -2.54
N ALA A 59 -4.15 19.65 -3.07
CA ALA A 59 -3.53 20.73 -2.28
C ALA A 59 -4.59 21.63 -1.65
N GLY A 60 -5.63 21.99 -2.40
CA GLY A 60 -6.78 22.78 -1.89
C GLY A 60 -7.57 22.07 -0.79
N LEU A 61 -7.49 20.73 -0.72
CA LEU A 61 -8.07 19.93 0.37
C LEU A 61 -7.18 19.83 1.60
N GLY A 62 -5.88 20.15 1.52
CA GLY A 62 -4.92 20.03 2.60
C GLY A 62 -3.90 18.91 2.42
N VAL A 63 -3.88 18.23 1.28
CA VAL A 63 -2.85 17.23 0.96
C VAL A 63 -1.49 17.91 0.86
N VAL A 64 -0.53 17.43 1.66
CA VAL A 64 0.85 17.96 1.68
C VAL A 64 1.86 16.99 1.07
N GLN A 65 1.49 15.72 0.88
CA GLN A 65 2.37 14.68 0.39
C GLN A 65 1.67 13.80 -0.65
N SER A 66 2.38 13.45 -1.73
CA SER A 66 1.90 12.47 -2.71
C SER A 66 2.94 11.38 -2.96
N HIS A 67 2.47 10.13 -2.96
CA HIS A 67 3.23 8.98 -3.42
C HIS A 67 2.87 8.70 -4.87
N LEU A 68 3.81 8.96 -5.79
CA LEU A 68 3.66 8.66 -7.21
C LEU A 68 3.99 7.19 -7.44
N SER A 69 2.97 6.38 -7.68
CA SER A 69 3.01 4.92 -7.67
C SER A 69 2.22 4.32 -8.84
N GLY A 70 1.65 3.13 -8.63
CA GLY A 70 0.84 2.38 -9.57
C GLY A 70 1.45 1.02 -9.86
N GLY A 71 1.59 0.68 -11.16
CA GLY A 71 2.43 -0.44 -11.61
C GLY A 71 3.90 -0.04 -11.53
N GLU A 72 4.36 0.72 -12.56
CA GLU A 72 5.71 1.32 -12.57
C GLU A 72 5.62 2.74 -13.16
N PRO A 73 5.73 3.77 -12.33
CA PRO A 73 5.64 5.17 -12.78
C PRO A 73 6.66 5.54 -13.85
N LEU A 74 7.84 4.91 -13.84
CA LEU A 74 8.87 5.14 -14.85
C LEU A 74 8.44 4.71 -16.28
N LEU A 75 7.32 4.03 -16.45
CA LEU A 75 6.75 3.76 -17.78
C LEU A 75 6.01 4.95 -18.39
N ARG A 76 5.62 5.95 -17.57
CA ARG A 76 5.04 7.20 -18.04
C ARG A 76 6.13 8.06 -18.69
N ARG A 77 5.90 8.53 -19.92
CA ARG A 77 6.84 9.42 -20.61
C ARG A 77 6.80 10.84 -20.07
N ASP A 78 5.63 11.24 -19.60
CA ASP A 78 5.28 12.54 -19.01
C ASP A 78 5.42 12.59 -17.48
N LEU A 79 6.22 11.66 -16.90
CA LEU A 79 6.41 11.62 -15.43
C LEU A 79 7.03 12.91 -14.89
N ALA A 80 7.91 13.56 -15.66
CA ALA A 80 8.56 14.79 -15.22
C ALA A 80 7.56 15.96 -15.13
N GLU A 81 6.66 16.07 -16.10
CA GLU A 81 5.58 17.05 -16.13
C GLU A 81 4.58 16.82 -14.99
N ILE A 82 4.27 15.55 -14.68
CA ILE A 82 3.41 15.18 -13.54
C ILE A 82 4.08 15.58 -12.21
N VAL A 83 5.39 15.32 -12.05
CA VAL A 83 6.15 15.74 -10.85
C VAL A 83 6.16 17.25 -10.73
N ALA A 84 6.41 17.99 -11.84
CA ALA A 84 6.40 19.45 -11.85
C ALA A 84 5.03 20.02 -11.45
N ALA A 85 3.94 19.42 -11.91
CA ALA A 85 2.58 19.83 -11.54
C ALA A 85 2.32 19.66 -10.03
N ALA A 86 2.74 18.54 -9.45
CA ALA A 86 2.61 18.30 -8.01
C ALA A 86 3.48 19.27 -7.18
N ASP A 87 4.74 19.53 -7.59
CA ASP A 87 5.63 20.51 -6.93
C ASP A 87 5.04 21.92 -7.02
N SER A 88 4.51 22.32 -8.18
CA SER A 88 3.84 23.61 -8.38
C SER A 88 2.59 23.78 -7.50
N ALA A 89 1.91 22.70 -7.16
CA ALA A 89 0.80 22.69 -6.21
C ALA A 89 1.27 22.70 -4.74
N GLY A 90 2.58 22.68 -4.47
CA GLY A 90 3.16 22.66 -3.12
C GLY A 90 3.14 21.29 -2.45
N ILE A 91 2.94 20.22 -3.21
CA ILE A 91 2.87 18.84 -2.69
C ILE A 91 4.26 18.20 -2.69
N HIS A 92 4.70 17.70 -1.54
CA HIS A 92 5.93 16.89 -1.42
C HIS A 92 5.75 15.56 -2.13
N THR A 93 6.59 15.28 -3.15
CA THR A 93 6.46 14.05 -3.95
C THR A 93 7.48 13.00 -3.57
N GLN A 94 7.03 11.74 -3.44
CA GLN A 94 7.86 10.56 -3.35
C GLN A 94 7.58 9.65 -4.56
N LEU A 95 8.62 9.25 -5.28
CA LEU A 95 8.49 8.25 -6.34
C LEU A 95 8.62 6.85 -5.76
N VAL A 96 7.55 6.03 -5.87
CA VAL A 96 7.54 4.62 -5.49
C VAL A 96 7.76 3.79 -6.75
N THR A 97 8.91 3.14 -6.87
CA THR A 97 9.32 2.50 -8.12
C THR A 97 10.06 1.18 -7.91
N SER A 98 10.06 0.34 -8.92
CA SER A 98 10.96 -0.81 -9.00
C SER A 98 12.39 -0.40 -9.38
N GLY A 99 12.61 0.81 -9.88
CA GLY A 99 13.89 1.30 -10.38
C GLY A 99 14.27 0.78 -11.77
N VAL A 100 13.45 -0.09 -12.37
CA VAL A 100 13.69 -0.60 -13.74
C VAL A 100 13.47 0.52 -14.74
N GLY A 101 14.49 0.81 -15.56
CA GLY A 101 14.45 1.91 -16.52
C GLY A 101 14.92 3.25 -15.99
N LEU A 102 15.36 3.33 -14.71
CA LEU A 102 15.97 4.55 -14.19
C LEU A 102 17.41 4.70 -14.72
N HIS A 103 17.74 5.89 -15.22
CA HIS A 103 19.08 6.29 -15.66
C HIS A 103 19.43 7.70 -15.13
N ARG A 104 20.72 8.06 -15.24
CA ARG A 104 21.28 9.27 -14.61
C ARG A 104 20.53 10.55 -15.00
N GLU A 105 20.32 10.73 -16.30
CA GLU A 105 19.68 11.94 -16.83
C GLU A 105 18.25 12.06 -16.33
N ARG A 106 17.53 10.93 -16.27
CA ARG A 106 16.13 10.89 -15.84
C ARG A 106 15.97 11.24 -14.37
N ILE A 107 16.78 10.65 -13.48
CA ILE A 107 16.68 10.99 -12.04
C ILE A 107 17.13 12.43 -11.77
N GLY A 108 18.13 12.92 -12.50
CA GLY A 108 18.54 14.31 -12.43
C GLY A 108 17.41 15.25 -12.84
N HIS A 109 16.76 14.98 -13.97
CA HIS A 109 15.62 15.78 -14.43
C HIS A 109 14.44 15.74 -13.47
N LEU A 110 14.06 14.55 -12.97
CA LEU A 110 12.99 14.42 -11.98
C LEU A 110 13.27 15.24 -10.69
N ARG A 111 14.51 15.21 -10.18
CA ARG A 111 14.93 16.05 -9.05
C ARG A 111 14.78 17.53 -9.38
N ASP A 112 15.25 17.95 -10.55
CA ASP A 112 15.28 19.36 -10.95
C ASP A 112 13.87 19.94 -11.14
N VAL A 113 12.87 19.10 -11.48
CA VAL A 113 11.46 19.49 -11.59
C VAL A 113 10.66 19.28 -10.29
N GLY A 114 11.32 18.91 -9.18
CA GLY A 114 10.69 18.93 -7.86
C GLY A 114 10.48 17.57 -7.19
N LEU A 115 11.02 16.44 -7.72
CA LEU A 115 10.98 15.18 -6.98
C LEU A 115 11.79 15.29 -5.68
N ARG A 116 11.18 14.87 -4.55
CA ARG A 116 11.77 15.06 -3.21
C ARG A 116 12.42 13.80 -2.62
N SER A 117 11.90 12.60 -2.94
CA SER A 117 12.44 11.33 -2.44
C SER A 117 12.08 10.17 -3.35
N VAL A 118 12.79 9.06 -3.19
CA VAL A 118 12.53 7.82 -3.94
C VAL A 118 12.43 6.65 -2.98
N GLN A 119 11.39 5.83 -3.15
CA GLN A 119 11.25 4.54 -2.49
C GLN A 119 11.43 3.43 -3.52
N LEU A 120 12.45 2.57 -3.34
CA LEU A 120 12.67 1.41 -4.19
C LEU A 120 12.05 0.15 -3.57
N SER A 121 11.25 -0.55 -4.37
CA SER A 121 10.70 -1.85 -3.99
C SER A 121 11.74 -2.95 -4.16
N VAL A 122 12.05 -3.71 -3.11
CA VAL A 122 12.91 -4.88 -3.13
C VAL A 122 12.14 -6.12 -2.67
N GLN A 123 12.47 -7.29 -3.23
CA GLN A 123 11.73 -8.52 -2.94
C GLN A 123 12.53 -9.47 -2.04
N HIS A 124 13.85 -9.48 -2.18
CA HIS A 124 14.76 -10.33 -1.44
C HIS A 124 16.19 -9.83 -1.62
N ALA A 125 17.10 -10.12 -0.67
CA ALA A 125 18.50 -9.79 -0.80
C ALA A 125 19.25 -10.74 -1.77
N ASP A 126 18.78 -11.99 -1.91
CA ASP A 126 19.28 -12.91 -2.94
C ASP A 126 18.64 -12.62 -4.30
N PRO A 127 19.46 -12.43 -5.38
CA PRO A 127 18.95 -12.09 -6.71
C PRO A 127 18.05 -13.16 -7.34
N ARG A 128 18.26 -14.45 -7.06
CA ARG A 128 17.43 -15.54 -7.64
C ARG A 128 16.07 -15.59 -6.95
N ALA A 129 16.06 -15.49 -5.63
CA ALA A 129 14.83 -15.42 -4.86
C ALA A 129 14.03 -14.14 -5.22
N ALA A 130 14.70 -12.99 -5.35
CA ALA A 130 14.10 -11.74 -5.80
C ALA A 130 13.45 -11.89 -7.19
N ALA A 131 14.14 -12.51 -8.15
CA ALA A 131 13.63 -12.74 -9.50
C ALA A 131 12.40 -13.65 -9.50
N ARG A 132 12.36 -14.69 -8.67
CA ARG A 132 11.23 -15.58 -8.51
C ARG A 132 10.00 -14.85 -7.95
N ILE A 133 10.18 -14.05 -6.91
CA ILE A 133 9.08 -13.29 -6.30
C ILE A 133 8.55 -12.21 -7.25
N ALA A 134 9.46 -11.51 -7.93
CA ALA A 134 9.13 -10.43 -8.87
C ALA A 134 8.60 -10.93 -10.24
N GLY A 135 8.75 -12.21 -10.56
CA GLY A 135 8.47 -12.75 -11.89
C GLY A 135 9.35 -12.16 -12.99
N ALA A 136 10.49 -11.53 -12.64
CA ALA A 136 11.43 -10.88 -13.55
C ALA A 136 12.81 -10.71 -12.93
N ARG A 137 13.86 -10.72 -13.74
CA ARG A 137 15.24 -10.46 -13.32
C ARG A 137 15.51 -8.96 -13.25
N ALA A 138 15.35 -8.34 -12.10
CA ALA A 138 15.45 -6.88 -11.92
C ALA A 138 16.46 -6.44 -10.84
N PHE A 139 17.12 -7.37 -10.13
CA PHE A 139 17.95 -7.04 -8.97
C PHE A 139 19.08 -6.05 -9.29
N THR A 140 19.86 -6.30 -10.34
CA THR A 140 20.96 -5.40 -10.78
C THR A 140 20.46 -4.02 -11.20
N ALA A 141 19.26 -3.96 -11.83
CA ALA A 141 18.65 -2.66 -12.17
C ALA A 141 18.27 -1.86 -10.93
N LYS A 142 17.75 -2.53 -9.89
CA LYS A 142 17.41 -1.89 -8.60
C LYS A 142 18.66 -1.39 -7.87
N GLU A 143 19.70 -2.20 -7.80
CA GLU A 143 20.99 -1.80 -7.23
C GLU A 143 21.57 -0.58 -7.94
N ARG A 144 21.54 -0.56 -9.28
CA ARG A 144 21.94 0.61 -10.06
C ARG A 144 21.06 1.82 -9.75
N ALA A 145 19.75 1.64 -9.65
CA ALA A 145 18.81 2.71 -9.32
C ALA A 145 19.11 3.30 -7.93
N ALA A 146 19.38 2.48 -6.92
CA ALA A 146 19.78 2.97 -5.59
C ALA A 146 21.02 3.88 -5.66
N ARG A 147 22.08 3.44 -6.37
CA ARG A 147 23.27 4.26 -6.57
C ARG A 147 22.97 5.58 -7.30
N LEU A 148 22.10 5.58 -8.31
CA LEU A 148 21.72 6.77 -9.05
C LEU A 148 20.92 7.78 -8.19
N VAL A 149 19.98 7.28 -7.38
CA VAL A 149 19.20 8.11 -6.45
C VAL A 149 20.12 8.78 -5.44
N ARG A 150 21.05 8.02 -4.82
CA ARG A 150 22.05 8.59 -3.89
C ARG A 150 22.96 9.61 -4.56
N ALA A 151 23.45 9.30 -5.77
CA ALA A 151 24.30 10.21 -6.54
C ALA A 151 23.55 11.51 -6.96
N ALA A 152 22.23 11.46 -7.10
CA ALA A 152 21.39 12.63 -7.34
C ALA A 152 21.12 13.45 -6.05
N GLY A 153 21.57 13.01 -4.88
CA GLY A 153 21.34 13.68 -3.60
C GLY A 153 19.92 13.55 -3.05
N LEU A 154 19.13 12.60 -3.57
CA LEU A 154 17.76 12.35 -3.10
C LEU A 154 17.76 11.35 -1.93
N PRO A 155 16.89 11.55 -0.93
CA PRO A 155 16.61 10.56 0.08
C PRO A 155 16.13 9.24 -0.55
N LEU A 156 16.68 8.12 -0.04
CA LEU A 156 16.40 6.78 -0.52
C LEU A 156 15.71 5.95 0.55
N GLY A 157 14.46 5.55 0.28
CA GLY A 157 13.78 4.50 1.02
C GLY A 157 13.88 3.15 0.31
N LEU A 158 13.98 2.06 1.06
CA LEU A 158 13.76 0.70 0.55
C LEU A 158 12.49 0.14 1.16
N ASN A 159 11.61 -0.43 0.35
CA ASN A 159 10.42 -1.14 0.81
C ASN A 159 10.51 -2.61 0.44
N ALA A 160 10.35 -3.49 1.42
CA ALA A 160 10.23 -4.93 1.23
C ALA A 160 8.87 -5.40 1.74
N VAL A 161 8.03 -5.89 0.81
CA VAL A 161 6.79 -6.56 1.19
C VAL A 161 7.11 -7.97 1.68
N LEU A 162 6.84 -8.20 2.97
CA LEU A 162 7.20 -9.42 3.67
C LEU A 162 6.11 -10.49 3.58
N HIS A 163 6.54 -11.70 3.28
CA HIS A 163 5.69 -12.88 3.16
C HIS A 163 6.52 -14.15 3.44
N ARG A 164 5.90 -15.32 3.38
CA ARG A 164 6.54 -16.62 3.67
C ARG A 164 7.92 -16.80 3.03
N ALA A 165 8.10 -16.33 1.80
CA ALA A 165 9.32 -16.61 1.03
C ALA A 165 10.51 -15.69 1.36
N ASN A 166 10.29 -14.57 2.07
CA ASN A 166 11.37 -13.61 2.38
C ASN A 166 11.42 -13.18 3.85
N LEU A 167 10.45 -13.57 4.68
CA LEU A 167 10.40 -13.16 6.08
C LEU A 167 11.60 -13.66 6.89
N ASP A 168 12.08 -14.87 6.60
CA ASP A 168 13.29 -15.45 7.24
C ASP A 168 14.60 -14.79 6.73
N ALA A 169 14.55 -13.98 5.66
CA ALA A 169 15.67 -13.21 5.12
C ALA A 169 15.69 -11.74 5.57
N LEU A 170 14.95 -11.40 6.63
CA LEU A 170 14.80 -10.04 7.14
C LEU A 170 16.15 -9.36 7.42
N ASP A 171 17.07 -10.07 8.05
CA ASP A 171 18.42 -9.54 8.35
C ASP A 171 19.15 -9.13 7.07
N ALA A 172 19.13 -10.01 6.06
CA ALA A 172 19.78 -9.74 4.78
C ALA A 172 19.12 -8.57 4.03
N LEU A 173 17.80 -8.35 4.21
CA LEU A 173 17.10 -7.19 3.64
C LEU A 173 17.53 -5.88 4.33
N VAL A 174 17.71 -5.90 5.65
CA VAL A 174 18.21 -4.71 6.39
C VAL A 174 19.66 -4.43 6.03
N GLU A 175 20.51 -5.46 5.93
CA GLU A 175 21.90 -5.32 5.50
C GLU A 175 22.00 -4.79 4.07
N LEU A 176 21.13 -5.25 3.17
CA LEU A 176 21.02 -4.73 1.80
C LEU A 176 20.69 -3.24 1.81
N ALA A 177 19.73 -2.81 2.65
CA ALA A 177 19.36 -1.39 2.78
C ALA A 177 20.55 -0.54 3.25
N LEU A 178 21.29 -1.01 4.25
CA LEU A 178 22.53 -0.37 4.70
C LEU A 178 23.57 -0.30 3.59
N ALA A 179 23.80 -1.41 2.87
CA ALA A 179 24.79 -1.49 1.79
C ALA A 179 24.45 -0.56 0.61
N TRP A 180 23.16 -0.35 0.34
CA TRP A 180 22.70 0.57 -0.70
C TRP A 180 22.61 2.04 -0.23
N GLY A 181 22.91 2.30 1.05
CA GLY A 181 22.91 3.65 1.64
C GLY A 181 21.49 4.20 1.78
N ALA A 182 20.52 3.37 2.11
CA ALA A 182 19.17 3.83 2.35
C ALA A 182 19.09 4.65 3.64
N ASP A 183 18.25 5.69 3.63
CA ASP A 183 17.93 6.50 4.80
C ASP A 183 16.80 5.86 5.62
N ARG A 184 15.96 5.04 4.95
CA ARG A 184 14.83 4.34 5.54
C ARG A 184 14.66 2.94 4.93
N VAL A 185 14.33 1.96 5.76
CA VAL A 185 13.86 0.64 5.34
C VAL A 185 12.46 0.39 5.90
N GLU A 186 11.53 0.08 5.01
CA GLU A 186 10.17 -0.31 5.36
C GLU A 186 10.00 -1.81 5.12
N LEU A 187 9.70 -2.53 6.19
CA LEU A 187 9.42 -3.95 6.20
C LEU A 187 7.92 -4.12 6.38
N ALA A 188 7.20 -4.12 5.26
CA ALA A 188 5.74 -4.08 5.25
C ALA A 188 5.15 -5.48 5.13
N ASN A 189 4.20 -5.84 5.98
CA ASN A 189 3.45 -7.08 5.84
C ASN A 189 2.62 -7.08 4.55
N THR A 190 2.56 -8.24 3.88
CA THR A 190 1.72 -8.44 2.70
C THR A 190 0.24 -8.18 3.04
N GLN A 191 -0.39 -7.32 2.26
CA GLN A 191 -1.83 -7.12 2.29
C GLN A 191 -2.48 -8.10 1.30
N PHE A 192 -3.41 -8.94 1.80
CA PHE A 192 -4.01 -10.00 0.99
C PHE A 192 -5.24 -9.50 0.22
N TYR A 193 -4.98 -8.73 -0.83
CA TYR A 193 -5.94 -8.37 -1.88
C TYR A 193 -5.26 -8.44 -3.26
N GLY A 194 -6.02 -8.34 -4.35
CA GLY A 194 -5.48 -8.46 -5.69
C GLY A 194 -4.73 -9.79 -5.90
N TRP A 195 -3.52 -9.71 -6.44
CA TRP A 195 -2.66 -10.88 -6.72
C TRP A 195 -2.13 -11.54 -5.46
N ALA A 196 -1.91 -10.80 -4.38
CA ALA A 196 -1.50 -11.37 -3.11
C ALA A 196 -2.57 -12.34 -2.56
N LEU A 197 -3.86 -12.01 -2.71
CA LEU A 197 -4.96 -12.89 -2.30
C LEU A 197 -4.99 -14.18 -3.11
N ARG A 198 -4.76 -14.10 -4.44
CA ARG A 198 -4.65 -15.30 -5.32
C ARG A 198 -3.50 -16.22 -4.95
N ASN A 199 -2.43 -15.66 -4.38
CA ASN A 199 -1.24 -16.38 -3.96
C ASN A 199 -1.19 -16.60 -2.44
N ARG A 200 -2.30 -16.40 -1.72
CA ARG A 200 -2.34 -16.43 -0.25
C ARG A 200 -1.68 -17.65 0.34
N ASP A 201 -1.96 -18.84 -0.15
CA ASP A 201 -1.43 -20.10 0.39
C ASP A 201 0.09 -20.21 0.25
N ALA A 202 0.64 -19.59 -0.80
CA ALA A 202 2.08 -19.51 -1.03
C ALA A 202 2.77 -18.37 -0.27
N LEU A 203 2.04 -17.32 0.07
CA LEU A 203 2.60 -16.09 0.65
C LEU A 203 2.36 -15.95 2.15
N LEU A 204 1.30 -16.55 2.71
CA LEU A 204 0.96 -16.39 4.12
C LEU A 204 2.03 -17.03 5.01
N PRO A 205 2.72 -16.25 5.87
CA PRO A 205 3.75 -16.78 6.73
C PRO A 205 3.17 -17.58 7.90
N SER A 206 3.96 -18.49 8.46
CA SER A 206 3.61 -19.18 9.70
C SER A 206 3.77 -18.26 10.92
N ARG A 207 3.05 -18.57 12.02
CA ARG A 207 3.21 -17.89 13.31
C ARG A 207 4.66 -17.85 13.77
N ALA A 208 5.39 -18.95 13.61
CA ALA A 208 6.79 -19.06 13.99
C ALA A 208 7.69 -18.11 13.17
N GLN A 209 7.43 -17.94 11.86
CA GLN A 209 8.16 -16.96 11.04
C GLN A 209 7.91 -15.54 11.52
N VAL A 210 6.66 -15.18 11.79
CA VAL A 210 6.31 -13.85 12.28
C VAL A 210 6.93 -13.56 13.64
N ALA A 211 6.94 -14.54 14.56
CA ALA A 211 7.58 -14.40 15.87
C ALA A 211 9.08 -14.11 15.74
N ARG A 212 9.80 -14.92 14.94
CA ARG A 212 11.24 -14.67 14.68
C ARG A 212 11.48 -13.31 14.03
N ALA A 213 10.65 -12.92 13.06
CA ALA A 213 10.81 -11.63 12.41
C ALA A 213 10.64 -10.46 13.40
N ARG A 214 9.69 -10.56 14.33
CA ARG A 214 9.49 -9.56 15.40
C ARG A 214 10.74 -9.41 16.29
N GLU A 215 11.33 -10.53 16.73
CA GLU A 215 12.59 -10.52 17.49
C GLU A 215 13.72 -9.85 16.71
N ARG A 216 13.84 -10.16 15.41
CA ARG A 216 14.87 -9.56 14.55
C ARG A 216 14.65 -8.06 14.34
N VAL A 217 13.41 -7.63 14.19
CA VAL A 217 13.07 -6.19 14.07
C VAL A 217 13.50 -5.44 15.34
N GLU A 218 13.19 -5.96 16.53
CA GLU A 218 13.60 -5.32 17.79
C GLU A 218 15.13 -5.25 17.91
N HIS A 219 15.83 -6.33 17.53
CA HIS A 219 17.29 -6.33 17.48
C HIS A 219 17.85 -5.22 16.57
N TRP A 220 17.26 -5.07 15.36
CA TRP A 220 17.73 -4.06 14.41
C TRP A 220 17.39 -2.64 14.82
N ARG A 221 16.23 -2.40 15.45
CA ARG A 221 15.87 -1.06 15.97
C ARG A 221 16.96 -0.48 16.85
N GLY A 222 17.51 -1.27 17.78
CA GLY A 222 18.61 -0.85 18.64
C GLY A 222 19.89 -0.53 17.88
N ARG A 223 20.20 -1.28 16.81
CA ARG A 223 21.45 -1.14 16.02
C ARG A 223 21.38 -0.01 14.98
N LEU A 224 20.20 0.35 14.53
CA LEU A 224 19.99 1.34 13.47
C LEU A 224 19.73 2.75 14.01
N ALA A 225 19.59 2.91 15.32
CA ALA A 225 19.32 4.21 15.92
C ALA A 225 20.29 5.30 15.42
N GLY A 226 19.77 6.37 14.85
CA GLY A 226 20.55 7.48 14.28
C GLY A 226 21.27 7.17 12.96
N ARG A 227 21.12 5.98 12.38
CA ARG A 227 21.78 5.58 11.12
C ARG A 227 20.82 5.40 9.95
N MET A 228 19.71 4.74 10.20
CA MET A 228 18.66 4.45 9.21
C MET A 228 17.34 4.26 9.95
N GLU A 229 16.26 4.82 9.44
CA GLU A 229 14.92 4.58 9.97
C GLU A 229 14.46 3.17 9.60
N LEU A 230 13.98 2.40 10.59
CA LEU A 230 13.36 1.10 10.36
C LEU A 230 11.87 1.17 10.70
N VAL A 231 11.04 1.00 9.69
CA VAL A 231 9.59 0.89 9.83
C VAL A 231 9.17 -0.57 9.72
N TRP A 232 8.44 -1.05 10.72
CA TRP A 232 7.86 -2.39 10.72
C TRP A 232 6.34 -2.32 10.72
N VAL A 233 5.74 -2.79 9.64
CA VAL A 233 4.29 -2.96 9.56
C VAL A 233 3.96 -4.41 9.87
N ALA A 234 3.64 -4.68 11.13
CA ALA A 234 3.37 -6.03 11.61
C ALA A 234 2.06 -6.60 10.99
N PRO A 235 1.94 -7.93 10.81
CA PRO A 235 0.68 -8.54 10.45
C PRO A 235 -0.34 -8.47 11.60
N ASP A 236 -1.60 -8.17 11.31
CA ASP A 236 -2.71 -8.14 12.26
C ASP A 236 -3.31 -9.52 12.53
N TYR A 237 -3.24 -10.41 11.55
CA TYR A 237 -3.85 -11.74 11.60
C TYR A 237 -3.15 -12.74 12.54
N VAL A 238 -2.04 -12.36 13.17
CA VAL A 238 -1.31 -13.22 14.14
C VAL A 238 -1.67 -12.88 15.59
N ASP A 239 -1.89 -11.61 15.89
CA ASP A 239 -2.03 -11.10 17.26
C ASP A 239 -3.48 -11.09 17.76
N GLY A 240 -4.45 -11.30 16.88
CA GLY A 240 -5.87 -11.25 17.22
C GLY A 240 -6.36 -9.82 17.57
N VAL A 241 -5.63 -8.81 17.13
CA VAL A 241 -5.98 -7.39 17.26
C VAL A 241 -6.05 -6.77 15.89
N ALA A 242 -7.24 -6.28 15.51
CA ALA A 242 -7.42 -5.59 14.26
C ALA A 242 -6.62 -4.27 14.24
N LYS A 243 -6.04 -3.94 13.09
CA LYS A 243 -5.38 -2.65 12.89
C LYS A 243 -6.38 -1.57 12.55
N PRO A 244 -6.16 -0.33 13.02
CA PRO A 244 -6.94 0.80 12.55
C PRO A 244 -6.75 0.99 11.04
N CYS A 245 -7.85 1.21 10.34
CA CYS A 245 -7.84 1.48 8.90
C CYS A 245 -7.28 2.89 8.65
N MET A 246 -5.98 3.09 8.65
CA MET A 246 -5.33 4.41 8.46
C MET A 246 -5.94 5.53 9.34
N GLY A 247 -6.20 5.22 10.63
CA GLY A 247 -6.88 6.15 11.55
C GLY A 247 -8.39 6.25 11.33
N GLY A 248 -8.98 5.33 10.60
CA GLY A 248 -10.39 5.28 10.20
C GLY A 248 -10.57 5.23 8.69
N TRP A 249 -11.72 4.80 8.22
CA TRP A 249 -12.06 4.74 6.80
C TRP A 249 -12.07 6.14 6.18
N GLY A 250 -11.26 6.36 5.14
CA GLY A 250 -11.15 7.65 4.45
C GLY A 250 -10.82 8.82 5.39
N ALA A 251 -9.99 8.60 6.43
CA ALA A 251 -9.71 9.60 7.45
C ALA A 251 -8.47 10.45 7.15
N VAL A 252 -7.39 9.86 6.60
CA VAL A 252 -6.11 10.57 6.48
C VAL A 252 -5.56 10.66 5.07
N SER A 253 -6.01 9.77 4.17
CA SER A 253 -5.47 9.69 2.81
C SER A 253 -6.52 9.25 1.81
N LEU A 254 -6.22 9.50 0.54
CA LEU A 254 -6.99 8.99 -0.59
C LEU A 254 -6.07 8.43 -1.65
N THR A 255 -6.61 7.57 -2.49
CA THR A 255 -5.94 7.00 -3.66
C THR A 255 -6.67 7.48 -4.91
N VAL A 256 -5.93 7.93 -5.92
CA VAL A 256 -6.46 8.14 -7.27
C VAL A 256 -5.84 7.09 -8.17
N ALA A 257 -6.69 6.23 -8.74
CA ALA A 257 -6.30 5.17 -9.66
C ALA A 257 -5.99 5.73 -11.06
N PRO A 258 -5.34 4.96 -11.95
CA PRO A 258 -4.93 5.48 -13.26
C PRO A 258 -6.06 6.01 -14.13
N ASP A 259 -7.29 5.48 -13.99
CA ASP A 259 -8.48 5.89 -14.74
C ASP A 259 -9.28 7.04 -14.06
N GLY A 260 -8.74 7.58 -12.97
CA GLY A 260 -9.39 8.66 -12.21
C GLY A 260 -10.34 8.18 -11.12
N THR A 261 -10.50 6.88 -10.91
CA THR A 261 -11.27 6.35 -9.78
C THR A 261 -10.63 6.76 -8.45
N VAL A 262 -11.45 7.27 -7.51
CA VAL A 262 -10.97 7.75 -6.22
C VAL A 262 -11.40 6.81 -5.10
N LEU A 263 -10.45 6.35 -4.31
CA LEU A 263 -10.64 5.33 -3.28
C LEU A 263 -10.10 5.82 -1.93
N PRO A 264 -10.73 5.44 -0.80
CA PRO A 264 -10.15 5.67 0.53
C PRO A 264 -8.88 4.87 0.80
N CYS A 265 -8.70 3.76 0.08
CA CYS A 265 -7.55 2.86 0.15
C CYS A 265 -7.50 2.04 -1.14
N PRO A 266 -6.31 1.66 -1.68
CA PRO A 266 -6.24 0.82 -2.90
C PRO A 266 -7.05 -0.48 -2.80
N ALA A 267 -7.11 -1.08 -1.59
CA ALA A 267 -7.87 -2.31 -1.35
C ALA A 267 -9.39 -2.12 -1.41
N ALA A 268 -9.88 -0.87 -1.42
CA ALA A 268 -11.33 -0.59 -1.46
C ALA A 268 -11.94 -0.78 -2.86
N ALA A 269 -11.12 -0.97 -3.89
CA ALA A 269 -11.62 -1.16 -5.25
C ALA A 269 -12.61 -2.33 -5.36
N ASP A 270 -12.29 -3.49 -4.76
CA ASP A 270 -13.15 -4.68 -4.78
C ASP A 270 -14.44 -4.48 -3.95
N LEU A 271 -14.35 -3.70 -2.87
CA LEU A 271 -15.49 -3.41 -2.00
C LEU A 271 -16.46 -2.41 -2.64
N LEU A 272 -15.93 -1.35 -3.25
CA LEU A 272 -16.75 -0.29 -3.84
C LEU A 272 -17.22 -0.63 -5.26
N GLY A 273 -16.44 -1.37 -6.02
CA GLY A 273 -16.79 -1.73 -7.38
C GLY A 273 -17.19 -0.52 -8.22
N ARG A 274 -18.41 -0.55 -8.78
CA ARG A 274 -18.96 0.53 -9.60
C ARG A 274 -19.42 1.77 -8.81
N ASP A 275 -19.53 1.66 -7.49
CA ASP A 275 -19.93 2.77 -6.62
C ASP A 275 -18.73 3.69 -6.28
N ALA A 276 -17.51 3.32 -6.71
CA ALA A 276 -16.35 4.16 -6.54
C ALA A 276 -16.46 5.43 -7.39
N PRO A 277 -16.35 6.64 -6.78
CA PRO A 277 -16.44 7.90 -7.52
C PRO A 277 -15.22 8.11 -8.42
N ASN A 278 -15.38 8.94 -9.46
CA ASN A 278 -14.32 9.26 -10.40
C ASN A 278 -14.07 10.78 -10.43
N ILE A 279 -12.79 11.19 -10.56
CA ILE A 279 -12.39 12.60 -10.63
C ILE A 279 -12.92 13.30 -11.90
N ARG A 280 -13.24 12.56 -12.95
CA ARG A 280 -13.82 13.10 -14.17
C ARG A 280 -15.27 13.50 -14.00
N ASP A 281 -15.98 12.90 -13.03
CA ASP A 281 -17.40 13.15 -12.76
C ASP A 281 -17.60 14.12 -11.60
N HIS A 282 -16.70 14.10 -10.60
CA HIS A 282 -16.82 14.85 -9.36
C HIS A 282 -15.50 15.44 -8.91
N ARG A 283 -15.55 16.63 -8.31
CA ARG A 283 -14.34 17.23 -7.69
C ARG A 283 -13.91 16.48 -6.44
N LEU A 284 -12.60 16.41 -6.17
CA LEU A 284 -12.05 15.74 -4.98
C LEU A 284 -12.66 16.24 -3.67
N GLY A 285 -12.99 17.53 -3.59
CA GLY A 285 -13.62 18.11 -2.39
C GLY A 285 -14.98 17.48 -2.11
N TRP A 286 -15.81 17.31 -3.12
CA TRP A 286 -17.09 16.62 -3.00
C TRP A 286 -16.90 15.12 -2.69
N ILE A 287 -15.98 14.46 -3.41
CA ILE A 287 -15.69 13.04 -3.17
C ILE A 287 -15.29 12.80 -1.72
N TRP A 288 -14.41 13.63 -1.17
CA TRP A 288 -13.91 13.51 0.19
C TRP A 288 -14.98 13.75 1.26
N ARG A 289 -15.85 14.78 1.08
CA ARG A 289 -16.78 15.22 2.12
C ARG A 289 -18.15 14.57 2.01
N GLU A 290 -18.64 14.38 0.80
CA GLU A 290 -20.05 14.12 0.53
C GLU A 290 -20.32 12.74 -0.08
N SER A 291 -19.31 12.08 -0.72
CA SER A 291 -19.57 10.79 -1.35
C SER A 291 -19.82 9.69 -0.32
N ASP A 292 -20.79 8.83 -0.60
CA ASP A 292 -21.05 7.65 0.21
C ASP A 292 -19.82 6.71 0.28
N ALA A 293 -19.04 6.62 -0.80
CA ALA A 293 -17.82 5.82 -0.82
C ALA A 293 -16.84 6.18 0.30
N PHE A 294 -16.73 7.46 0.68
CA PHE A 294 -15.90 7.91 1.79
C PHE A 294 -16.66 8.03 3.10
N GLY A 295 -17.96 8.33 3.07
CA GLY A 295 -18.78 8.55 4.25
C GLY A 295 -19.23 7.29 4.97
N ARG A 296 -19.50 6.18 4.25
CA ARG A 296 -20.24 5.00 4.76
C ARG A 296 -19.64 4.31 5.98
N TYR A 297 -18.32 4.40 6.19
CA TYR A 297 -17.64 3.80 7.35
C TYR A 297 -16.86 4.82 8.19
N ARG A 298 -17.12 6.12 8.03
CA ARG A 298 -16.57 7.15 8.92
C ARG A 298 -17.31 7.17 10.25
N GLY A 299 -16.58 7.48 11.33
CA GLY A 299 -17.14 7.51 12.67
C GLY A 299 -17.55 6.14 13.19
N GLU A 300 -18.49 6.11 14.13
CA GLU A 300 -18.88 4.90 14.87
C GLU A 300 -20.32 4.44 14.57
N ALA A 301 -21.13 5.29 13.93
CA ALA A 301 -22.58 5.04 13.76
C ALA A 301 -22.90 3.80 12.90
N TRP A 302 -22.01 3.43 11.99
CA TRP A 302 -22.13 2.25 11.14
C TRP A 302 -21.81 0.94 11.85
N MET A 303 -21.12 0.99 13.03
CA MET A 303 -20.62 -0.19 13.71
C MET A 303 -21.75 -1.05 14.28
N ASN A 304 -21.64 -2.35 14.09
CA ASN A 304 -22.46 -3.37 14.72
C ASN A 304 -21.74 -3.98 15.93
N ASP A 305 -22.45 -4.77 16.73
CA ASP A 305 -21.83 -5.56 17.79
C ASP A 305 -20.90 -6.63 17.20
N PRO A 306 -19.75 -6.91 17.84
CA PRO A 306 -19.30 -6.41 19.12
C PRO A 306 -18.59 -5.04 19.08
N CYS A 307 -18.31 -4.46 17.90
CA CYS A 307 -17.57 -3.19 17.80
C CYS A 307 -18.30 -2.02 18.46
N ARG A 308 -19.62 -1.92 18.32
CA ARG A 308 -20.44 -0.84 18.91
C ARG A 308 -20.24 -0.69 20.41
N GLY A 309 -20.18 -1.80 21.14
CA GLY A 309 -19.94 -1.83 22.58
C GLY A 309 -18.48 -1.95 23.00
N CYS A 310 -17.52 -1.92 22.06
CA CYS A 310 -16.12 -2.15 22.37
C CYS A 310 -15.41 -0.88 22.84
N GLU A 311 -14.60 -0.98 23.87
CA GLU A 311 -13.76 0.13 24.37
C GLU A 311 -12.66 0.54 23.39
N LEU A 312 -12.28 -0.33 22.45
CA LEU A 312 -11.26 -0.06 21.44
C LEU A 312 -11.83 0.58 20.16
N ARG A 313 -13.14 0.76 20.03
CA ARG A 313 -13.79 1.21 18.79
C ARG A 313 -13.25 2.54 18.24
N THR A 314 -12.80 3.43 19.13
CA THR A 314 -12.19 4.73 18.76
C THR A 314 -10.69 4.62 18.43
N LEU A 315 -10.09 3.46 18.66
CA LEU A 315 -8.67 3.18 18.39
C LEU A 315 -8.47 2.33 17.15
N ASP A 316 -9.26 1.26 17.01
CA ASP A 316 -9.16 0.34 15.87
C ASP A 316 -10.17 0.60 14.76
N PHE A 317 -11.19 1.43 15.02
CA PHE A 317 -12.26 1.79 14.07
C PHE A 317 -12.94 0.56 13.46
N GLY A 318 -13.06 -0.53 14.23
CA GLY A 318 -13.61 -1.81 13.77
C GLY A 318 -12.70 -2.60 12.84
N GLY A 319 -11.46 -2.18 12.64
CA GLY A 319 -10.47 -2.83 11.78
C GLY A 319 -10.61 -2.51 10.29
N CYS A 320 -10.03 -3.34 9.43
CA CYS A 320 -9.99 -3.15 7.99
C CYS A 320 -11.31 -3.59 7.31
N ARG A 321 -12.05 -2.65 6.73
CA ARG A 321 -13.31 -2.92 6.03
C ARG A 321 -13.14 -3.79 4.78
N CYS A 322 -12.03 -3.56 4.04
CA CYS A 322 -11.70 -4.36 2.86
C CYS A 322 -11.40 -5.82 3.23
N GLN A 323 -10.72 -6.07 4.36
CA GLN A 323 -10.45 -7.41 4.87
C GLN A 323 -11.72 -8.09 5.38
N ALA A 324 -12.58 -7.36 6.10
CA ALA A 324 -13.87 -7.86 6.52
C ALA A 324 -14.71 -8.31 5.31
N TYR A 325 -14.80 -7.46 4.28
CA TYR A 325 -15.50 -7.80 3.04
C TYR A 325 -14.89 -9.02 2.32
N ALA A 326 -13.57 -9.02 2.13
CA ALA A 326 -12.88 -10.11 1.42
C ALA A 326 -13.05 -11.48 2.09
N LEU A 327 -13.17 -11.53 3.42
CA LEU A 327 -13.27 -12.77 4.18
C LEU A 327 -14.72 -13.21 4.47
N THR A 328 -15.67 -12.27 4.55
CA THR A 328 -17.05 -12.54 4.98
C THR A 328 -18.11 -12.19 3.94
N GLY A 329 -17.73 -11.43 2.89
CA GLY A 329 -18.69 -10.85 1.93
C GLY A 329 -19.44 -9.62 2.45
N ASP A 330 -19.15 -9.15 3.69
CA ASP A 330 -19.87 -8.05 4.33
C ASP A 330 -18.87 -7.13 5.08
N ALA A 331 -18.69 -5.91 4.59
CA ALA A 331 -17.78 -4.95 5.18
C ALA A 331 -18.28 -4.34 6.50
N THR A 332 -19.53 -4.54 6.90
CA THR A 332 -20.09 -4.07 8.18
C THR A 332 -19.76 -5.00 9.36
N ARG A 333 -19.28 -6.21 9.06
CA ARG A 333 -18.89 -7.18 10.10
C ARG A 333 -17.59 -6.73 10.77
N THR A 334 -17.44 -7.13 12.04
CA THR A 334 -16.17 -6.96 12.75
C THR A 334 -15.04 -7.61 11.98
N ASP A 335 -13.92 -6.92 11.81
CA ASP A 335 -12.75 -7.48 11.13
C ASP A 335 -12.39 -8.85 11.71
N PRO A 336 -12.30 -9.92 10.88
CA PRO A 336 -11.94 -11.26 11.33
C PRO A 336 -10.55 -11.37 11.98
N ALA A 337 -9.64 -10.39 11.77
CA ALA A 337 -8.37 -10.33 12.50
C ALA A 337 -8.57 -10.08 14.00
N CYS A 338 -9.66 -9.42 14.39
CA CYS A 338 -9.99 -9.18 15.80
C CYS A 338 -10.45 -10.47 16.48
N HIS A 339 -9.85 -10.81 17.65
CA HIS A 339 -10.25 -12.00 18.43
C HIS A 339 -11.69 -11.94 18.95
N ARG A 340 -12.31 -10.75 19.01
CA ARG A 340 -13.72 -10.54 19.40
C ARG A 340 -14.69 -10.74 18.24
N SER A 341 -14.19 -10.86 17.01
CA SER A 341 -15.02 -11.10 15.83
C SER A 341 -15.65 -12.49 15.88
N PRO A 342 -16.97 -12.62 15.63
CA PRO A 342 -17.59 -13.92 15.43
C PRO A 342 -16.92 -14.73 14.31
N ASP A 343 -16.27 -14.03 13.36
CA ASP A 343 -15.61 -14.62 12.20
C ASP A 343 -14.11 -14.86 12.41
N HIS A 344 -13.57 -14.65 13.61
CA HIS A 344 -12.13 -14.82 13.90
C HIS A 344 -11.62 -16.23 13.56
N GLY A 345 -12.48 -17.24 13.63
CA GLY A 345 -12.18 -18.61 13.22
C GLY A 345 -11.66 -18.72 11.79
N LEU A 346 -12.12 -17.88 10.86
CA LEU A 346 -11.66 -17.85 9.45
C LEU A 346 -10.16 -17.53 9.37
N VAL A 347 -9.73 -16.46 10.06
CA VAL A 347 -8.31 -16.03 10.07
C VAL A 347 -7.45 -17.06 10.78
N ARG A 348 -7.91 -17.59 11.93
CA ARG A 348 -7.19 -18.63 12.67
C ARG A 348 -6.93 -19.86 11.82
N SER A 349 -7.97 -20.38 11.14
CA SER A 349 -7.83 -21.55 10.28
C SER A 349 -6.81 -21.33 9.17
N LEU A 350 -6.86 -20.18 8.48
CA LEU A 350 -5.91 -19.84 7.43
C LEU A 350 -4.45 -19.80 7.92
N VAL A 351 -4.20 -19.22 9.10
CA VAL A 351 -2.86 -19.13 9.69
C VAL A 351 -2.36 -20.48 10.20
N ASP A 352 -3.24 -21.32 10.74
CA ASP A 352 -2.90 -22.67 11.22
C ASP A 352 -2.61 -23.60 10.03
N ASP A 353 -3.37 -23.51 8.95
CA ASP A 353 -3.12 -24.23 7.69
C ASP A 353 -1.77 -23.81 7.09
N ALA A 354 -1.48 -22.50 7.05
CA ALA A 354 -0.22 -21.97 6.60
C ALA A 354 0.97 -22.47 7.45
N SER A 355 0.76 -22.69 8.74
CA SER A 355 1.78 -23.21 9.65
C SER A 355 2.00 -24.71 9.46
N SER A 356 0.94 -25.46 9.12
CA SER A 356 0.97 -26.93 8.91
C SER A 356 1.51 -27.31 7.52
N ALA A 357 1.27 -26.52 6.50
CA ALA A 357 1.71 -26.78 5.12
C ALA A 357 3.25 -26.82 4.98
N ARG A 358 4.00 -26.16 5.88
CA ARG A 358 5.46 -26.17 5.88
C ARG A 358 6.07 -27.55 6.17
N ALA A 359 5.31 -28.48 6.74
CA ALA A 359 5.79 -29.81 7.08
C ALA A 359 5.77 -30.79 5.89
N ARG A 360 5.16 -30.43 4.76
CA ARG A 360 4.84 -31.40 3.70
C ARG A 360 5.70 -31.30 2.44
N ASP A 361 6.33 -30.13 2.11
CA ASP A 361 6.85 -29.95 0.76
C ASP A 361 8.25 -29.32 0.69
N GLY A 362 9.14 -30.00 -0.01
CA GLY A 362 10.49 -29.53 -0.36
C GLY A 362 10.54 -28.55 -1.55
N GLU A 363 9.46 -28.37 -2.31
CA GLU A 363 9.41 -27.40 -3.41
C GLU A 363 8.59 -26.17 -3.04
N PRO A 364 9.12 -24.95 -3.35
CA PRO A 364 8.35 -23.73 -3.15
C PRO A 364 7.14 -23.69 -4.10
N PRO A 365 5.95 -23.30 -3.59
CA PRO A 365 4.73 -23.30 -4.38
C PRO A 365 4.86 -22.41 -5.63
N ALA A 366 4.18 -22.83 -6.71
CA ALA A 366 4.08 -22.03 -7.92
C ALA A 366 3.27 -20.75 -7.66
N TYR A 367 3.74 -19.60 -8.18
CA TYR A 367 3.00 -18.35 -8.10
C TYR A 367 2.10 -18.12 -9.31
N ALA A 368 0.90 -17.63 -9.07
CA ALA A 368 0.09 -16.97 -10.08
C ALA A 368 0.64 -15.54 -10.27
N TYR A 369 1.44 -15.35 -11.28
CA TYR A 369 2.08 -14.06 -11.54
C TYR A 369 1.08 -13.03 -12.10
N ARG A 370 1.27 -11.77 -11.68
CA ARG A 370 0.55 -10.63 -12.23
C ARG A 370 0.66 -10.59 -13.76
N THR A 371 -0.45 -10.35 -14.42
CA THR A 371 -0.48 -10.03 -15.86
C THR A 371 -0.12 -8.54 -16.04
N ASN A 372 0.27 -8.13 -17.26
CA ASN A 372 0.46 -6.72 -17.59
C ASN A 372 -0.82 -6.15 -18.20
N ALA A 373 -1.10 -4.87 -17.95
CA ALA A 373 -2.11 -4.12 -18.66
C ALA A 373 -1.74 -4.11 -20.17
N ARG A 374 -2.69 -4.40 -21.03
CA ARG A 374 -2.55 -4.36 -22.48
C ARG A 374 -2.81 -2.97 -23.01
#